data_884f68f354be4cb8f3c9361b966ea406
#
_entry.id   884f68f354be4cb8f3c9361b966ea406
#
_cell.length_a   1.000
_cell.length_b   1.000
_cell.length_c   1.000
_cell.angle_alpha   90.00
_cell.angle_beta   90.00
_cell.angle_gamma   90.00
#
_symmetry.space_group_name_H-M   'P 1'
#
loop_
_entity.id
_entity.type
_entity.pdbx_description
1 polymer ?
#
loop_
_entity_poly.entity_id
_entity_poly.type
_entity_poly.pdbx_seq_one_letter_code
_entity_poly.pdbx_strand_id
1 'polypeptide(L)'
;MHAGKHIIGKQFLDITYNGNTDGIALQRTTENMLRKELLPQLEALFDRYSPDDEIISIDRLALEFTLDSNDMENNLAQRIIEGLNEALARKIKDKSARPTPASKFVQLLIFYLRNGYLPWWSHFTGTGNWHSFVLENLSASLPAYEKGQLQAVIQETQARQRVAVQFHETYFWELINILSGSQTIFNAWYNDLQHITEWIARTDQQQSFRVNIRLSILQFLSTPSGGSSQSPNAMSEQLAKIVKAQLEEVLPKGTRHKEIGTLKLLIDELNNKDFKALMTQELRREKTTSSGSTSQQATNADKTETDTQQKEQPPAAVNATQDNQPVLSEADTIYINNAGLVIVAPYLGRFFDKLGLLNDNQINNVSRAITLLQHIVTGENEFEEFEVVLPKLLCGLKPQDPIPQKYQLTTADKEAAAELLQAVITNWQVLKNTSVAGLRESFLQREGKLNMAGDQWRLKVQTSSYDMLLDYLPWNIKMIKLAWMQSLLVVEWND
;
A
#
# COMPACT_ATOMS: atom_id res chain seq x y z
N MET A 1 32.44 9.34 -3.55
CA MET A 1 31.39 10.34 -3.78
C MET A 1 30.17 9.55 -4.22
N HIS A 2 29.15 9.44 -3.39
CA HIS A 2 27.86 8.91 -3.85
C HIS A 2 27.22 10.03 -4.66
N ALA A 3 27.03 9.81 -5.98
CA ALA A 3 26.27 10.71 -6.81
C ALA A 3 24.84 10.81 -6.24
N GLY A 4 24.40 12.00 -5.89
CA GLY A 4 23.05 12.24 -5.42
C GLY A 4 22.05 11.78 -6.49
N LYS A 5 20.97 11.12 -6.08
CA LYS A 5 19.94 10.65 -7.01
C LYS A 5 18.91 11.77 -7.21
N HIS A 6 18.89 12.38 -8.38
CA HIS A 6 17.95 13.46 -8.72
C HIS A 6 16.84 12.96 -9.64
N ILE A 7 15.60 13.36 -9.39
CA ILE A 7 14.46 13.01 -10.23
C ILE A 7 13.70 14.27 -10.61
N ILE A 8 13.54 14.47 -11.91
CA ILE A 8 12.63 15.45 -12.49
C ILE A 8 11.41 14.70 -12.97
N GLY A 9 10.27 14.85 -12.28
CA GLY A 9 9.04 14.14 -12.62
C GLY A 9 8.48 14.55 -13.98
N LYS A 10 8.53 15.85 -14.30
CA LYS A 10 8.03 16.38 -15.57
C LYS A 10 8.70 17.70 -15.92
N GLN A 11 9.13 17.83 -17.17
CA GLN A 11 9.70 19.06 -17.71
C GLN A 11 8.87 19.53 -18.91
N PHE A 12 8.48 20.79 -18.88
CA PHE A 12 7.85 21.45 -20.03
C PHE A 12 8.73 22.59 -20.48
N LEU A 13 8.95 22.70 -21.78
CA LEU A 13 9.57 23.82 -22.40
C LEU A 13 8.60 24.36 -23.45
N ASP A 14 8.09 25.58 -23.22
CA ASP A 14 7.21 26.28 -24.13
C ASP A 14 8.00 27.45 -24.77
N ILE A 15 8.10 27.45 -26.10
CA ILE A 15 8.89 28.42 -26.85
C ILE A 15 7.98 29.16 -27.82
N THR A 16 7.79 30.44 -27.55
CA THR A 16 7.15 31.36 -28.51
C THR A 16 8.22 32.15 -29.26
N TYR A 17 8.27 32.03 -30.56
CA TYR A 17 9.28 32.74 -31.35
C TYR A 17 8.65 33.62 -32.45
N ASN A 18 9.32 34.74 -32.73
CA ASN A 18 8.98 35.66 -33.82
C ASN A 18 10.05 35.57 -34.87
N GLY A 19 9.81 34.84 -35.96
CA GLY A 19 10.78 34.69 -37.06
C GLY A 19 10.36 33.69 -38.12
N ASN A 20 11.16 33.56 -39.18
CA ASN A 20 10.93 32.63 -40.28
C ASN A 20 11.63 31.26 -40.08
N THR A 21 11.99 30.89 -38.87
CA THR A 21 12.66 29.63 -38.56
C THR A 21 11.65 28.49 -38.63
N ASP A 22 12.01 27.36 -39.25
CA ASP A 22 11.20 26.15 -39.26
C ASP A 22 11.03 25.62 -37.83
N GLY A 23 9.80 25.54 -37.33
CA GLY A 23 9.48 25.08 -35.98
C GLY A 23 9.97 23.66 -35.68
N ILE A 24 10.01 22.78 -36.70
CA ILE A 24 10.52 21.41 -36.55
C ILE A 24 12.05 21.41 -36.36
N ALA A 25 12.76 22.28 -37.10
CA ALA A 25 14.20 22.45 -36.95
C ALA A 25 14.54 22.99 -35.54
N LEU A 26 13.77 23.99 -35.07
CA LEU A 26 13.91 24.56 -33.74
C LEU A 26 13.67 23.49 -32.63
N GLN A 27 12.62 22.68 -32.76
CA GLN A 27 12.34 21.60 -31.84
C GLN A 27 13.51 20.60 -31.73
N ARG A 28 14.03 20.14 -32.88
CA ARG A 28 15.17 19.21 -32.94
C ARG A 28 16.45 19.78 -32.30
N THR A 29 16.73 21.03 -32.55
CA THR A 29 17.89 21.73 -31.98
C THR A 29 17.74 21.82 -30.45
N THR A 30 16.56 22.19 -29.99
CA THR A 30 16.24 22.27 -28.56
C THR A 30 16.32 20.91 -27.87
N GLU A 31 15.78 19.85 -28.46
CA GLU A 31 15.90 18.48 -27.93
C GLU A 31 17.36 18.01 -27.82
N ASN A 32 18.18 18.30 -28.81
CA ASN A 32 19.59 17.96 -28.78
C ASN A 32 20.36 18.72 -27.68
N MET A 33 20.07 20.01 -27.53
CA MET A 33 20.65 20.84 -26.46
C MET A 33 20.22 20.31 -25.07
N LEU A 34 18.94 20.02 -24.86
CA LEU A 34 18.42 19.44 -23.61
C LEU A 34 19.18 18.19 -23.23
N ARG A 35 19.37 17.24 -24.16
CA ARG A 35 20.03 15.95 -23.88
C ARG A 35 21.54 16.08 -23.68
N LYS A 36 22.24 16.89 -24.50
CA LYS A 36 23.71 16.90 -24.53
C LYS A 36 24.32 17.93 -23.59
N GLU A 37 23.63 19.05 -23.37
CA GLU A 37 24.20 20.18 -22.65
C GLU A 37 23.49 20.44 -21.31
N LEU A 38 22.15 20.41 -21.29
CA LEU A 38 21.40 20.77 -20.09
C LEU A 38 21.42 19.67 -19.05
N LEU A 39 21.14 18.40 -19.41
CA LEU A 39 21.04 17.31 -18.43
C LEU A 39 22.31 17.13 -17.57
N PRO A 40 23.54 17.10 -18.11
CA PRO A 40 24.75 16.99 -17.28
C PRO A 40 24.93 18.18 -16.32
N GLN A 41 24.54 19.39 -16.76
CA GLN A 41 24.64 20.58 -15.93
C GLN A 41 23.58 20.62 -14.83
N LEU A 42 22.37 20.07 -15.08
CA LEU A 42 21.33 19.92 -14.06
C LEU A 42 21.78 19.00 -12.91
N GLU A 43 22.39 17.88 -13.26
CA GLU A 43 22.93 16.96 -12.25
C GLU A 43 23.93 17.67 -11.35
N ALA A 44 24.92 18.36 -11.92
CA ALA A 44 25.91 19.14 -11.17
C ALA A 44 25.30 20.31 -10.38
N LEU A 45 24.22 20.91 -10.87
CA LEU A 45 23.49 21.96 -10.16
C LEU A 45 22.77 21.38 -8.93
N PHE A 46 22.06 20.27 -9.08
CA PHE A 46 21.30 19.67 -7.99
C PHE A 46 22.22 19.11 -6.91
N ASP A 47 23.35 18.53 -7.27
CA ASP A 47 24.36 18.06 -6.29
C ASP A 47 24.83 19.18 -5.36
N ARG A 48 24.90 20.43 -5.83
CA ARG A 48 25.27 21.59 -4.98
C ARG A 48 24.23 21.92 -3.92
N TYR A 49 22.96 21.60 -4.18
CA TYR A 49 21.83 21.91 -3.30
C TYR A 49 21.36 20.74 -2.46
N SER A 50 21.82 19.53 -2.75
CA SER A 50 21.48 18.30 -2.04
C SER A 50 22.71 17.77 -1.29
N PRO A 51 22.97 18.20 -0.04
CA PRO A 51 23.96 17.56 0.78
C PRO A 51 23.57 16.11 1.05
N ASP A 52 24.56 15.24 1.24
CA ASP A 52 24.51 13.77 1.19
C ASP A 52 23.35 13.08 1.97
N ASP A 53 22.67 13.79 2.88
CA ASP A 53 21.60 13.26 3.73
C ASP A 53 20.26 14.03 3.62
N GLU A 54 20.12 14.97 2.69
CA GLU A 54 18.92 15.82 2.64
C GLU A 54 18.11 15.61 1.35
N ILE A 55 16.82 15.23 1.49
CA ILE A 55 15.87 15.15 0.39
C ILE A 55 15.17 16.49 0.26
N ILE A 56 15.37 17.17 -0.86
CA ILE A 56 14.68 18.41 -1.21
C ILE A 56 13.60 18.08 -2.24
N SER A 57 12.33 18.22 -1.84
CA SER A 57 11.19 18.10 -2.74
C SER A 57 10.66 19.47 -3.14
N ILE A 58 10.54 19.72 -4.42
CA ILE A 58 10.01 20.96 -4.96
C ILE A 58 8.89 20.62 -5.96
N ASP A 59 7.67 21.02 -5.65
CA ASP A 59 6.49 20.68 -6.45
C ASP A 59 6.53 21.28 -7.85
N ARG A 60 6.98 22.52 -7.97
CA ARG A 60 7.07 23.23 -9.24
C ARG A 60 8.11 24.34 -9.20
N LEU A 61 8.97 24.38 -10.24
CA LEU A 61 9.80 25.53 -10.62
C LEU A 61 9.34 26.02 -11.99
N ALA A 62 9.04 27.30 -12.08
CA ALA A 62 8.73 27.97 -13.34
C ALA A 62 9.77 29.03 -13.61
N LEU A 63 10.26 29.07 -14.83
CA LEU A 63 11.19 30.08 -15.36
C LEU A 63 10.56 30.73 -16.58
N GLU A 64 10.69 32.00 -16.69
CA GLU A 64 10.27 32.78 -17.86
C GLU A 64 11.36 33.77 -18.22
N PHE A 65 11.82 33.74 -19.46
CA PHE A 65 12.82 34.65 -19.94
C PHE A 65 12.69 34.85 -21.47
N THR A 66 13.12 36.00 -21.94
CA THR A 66 13.16 36.32 -23.36
C THR A 66 14.61 36.29 -23.87
N LEU A 67 14.84 35.63 -24.98
CA LEU A 67 16.15 35.49 -25.60
C LEU A 67 16.09 36.06 -27.01
N ASP A 68 17.21 36.62 -27.51
CA ASP A 68 17.39 36.85 -28.91
C ASP A 68 17.80 35.57 -29.66
N SER A 69 17.83 35.59 -30.98
CA SER A 69 18.12 34.39 -31.79
C SER A 69 19.53 33.85 -31.56
N ASN A 70 20.51 34.69 -31.27
CA ASN A 70 21.88 34.26 -31.00
C ASN A 70 22.04 33.63 -29.61
N ASP A 71 21.37 34.17 -28.60
CA ASP A 71 21.34 33.63 -27.26
C ASP A 71 20.56 32.31 -27.23
N MET A 72 19.51 32.16 -28.03
CA MET A 72 18.76 30.91 -28.15
C MET A 72 19.61 29.77 -28.72
N GLU A 73 20.43 30.02 -29.70
CA GLU A 73 21.28 28.99 -30.32
C GLU A 73 22.49 28.62 -29.48
N ASN A 74 23.09 29.56 -28.75
CA ASN A 74 24.39 29.38 -28.14
C ASN A 74 24.34 29.35 -26.58
N ASN A 75 23.35 29.99 -25.98
CA ASN A 75 23.35 30.25 -24.52
C ASN A 75 22.11 29.72 -23.79
N LEU A 76 21.16 29.06 -24.47
CA LEU A 76 19.89 28.64 -23.86
C LEU A 76 20.10 27.70 -22.65
N ALA A 77 20.96 26.70 -22.76
CA ALA A 77 21.25 25.78 -21.65
C ALA A 77 21.79 26.52 -20.42
N GLN A 78 22.73 27.45 -20.65
CA GLN A 78 23.31 28.23 -19.56
C GLN A 78 22.31 29.17 -18.91
N ARG A 79 21.43 29.80 -19.65
CA ARG A 79 20.35 30.65 -19.13
C ARG A 79 19.35 29.87 -18.30
N ILE A 80 19.01 28.66 -18.73
CA ILE A 80 18.16 27.77 -17.94
C ILE A 80 18.85 27.41 -16.62
N ILE A 81 20.12 27.04 -16.61
CA ILE A 81 20.89 26.72 -15.41
C ILE A 81 20.98 27.90 -14.44
N GLU A 82 21.27 29.11 -14.96
CA GLU A 82 21.34 30.32 -14.14
C GLU A 82 19.98 30.63 -13.49
N GLY A 83 18.89 30.61 -14.27
CA GLY A 83 17.55 30.81 -13.77
C GLY A 83 17.10 29.76 -12.74
N LEU A 84 17.44 28.48 -12.99
CA LEU A 84 17.18 27.40 -12.04
C LEU A 84 17.98 27.57 -10.75
N ASN A 85 19.25 27.96 -10.83
CA ASN A 85 20.09 28.21 -9.69
C ASN A 85 19.50 29.31 -8.78
N GLU A 86 19.04 30.41 -9.36
CA GLU A 86 18.38 31.48 -8.62
C GLU A 86 17.03 31.06 -8.01
N ALA A 87 16.22 30.31 -8.79
CA ALA A 87 14.92 29.82 -8.34
C ALA A 87 15.06 28.80 -7.19
N LEU A 88 16.03 27.89 -7.29
CA LEU A 88 16.37 26.92 -6.23
C LEU A 88 16.86 27.65 -5.00
N ALA A 89 17.80 28.60 -5.12
CA ALA A 89 18.32 29.35 -3.99
C ALA A 89 17.19 30.13 -3.26
N ARG A 90 16.24 30.70 -3.98
CA ARG A 90 15.05 31.37 -3.39
C ARG A 90 14.15 30.36 -2.68
N LYS A 91 13.77 29.27 -3.34
CA LYS A 91 12.86 28.26 -2.75
C LYS A 91 13.46 27.54 -1.57
N ILE A 92 14.77 27.28 -1.55
CA ILE A 92 15.46 26.62 -0.44
C ILE A 92 15.66 27.58 0.74
N LYS A 93 15.85 28.89 0.50
CA LYS A 93 15.89 29.90 1.55
C LYS A 93 14.52 30.12 2.19
N ASP A 94 13.45 30.12 1.41
CA ASP A 94 12.06 30.29 1.92
C ASP A 94 11.58 29.06 2.72
N LYS A 95 12.17 27.89 2.54
CA LYS A 95 11.97 26.74 3.42
C LYS A 95 12.81 26.91 4.71
N SER A 96 12.47 27.90 5.53
CA SER A 96 13.04 28.08 6.87
C SER A 96 12.71 26.96 7.87
N ALA A 97 11.96 25.95 7.49
CA ALA A 97 11.77 24.70 8.21
C ALA A 97 12.37 23.54 7.39
N ARG A 98 13.67 23.25 7.63
CA ARG A 98 14.24 21.97 7.19
C ARG A 98 13.39 20.85 7.76
N PRO A 99 12.91 19.88 6.96
CA PRO A 99 12.15 18.77 7.50
C PRO A 99 13.01 18.04 8.53
N THR A 100 12.48 17.94 9.75
CA THR A 100 13.13 17.17 10.81
C THR A 100 13.22 15.70 10.41
N PRO A 101 14.11 14.88 10.99
CA PRO A 101 14.09 13.43 10.78
C PRO A 101 12.70 12.81 11.02
N ALA A 102 11.98 13.28 12.03
CA ALA A 102 10.61 12.87 12.30
C ALA A 102 9.66 13.22 11.13
N SER A 103 9.79 14.40 10.55
CA SER A 103 9.00 14.81 9.38
C SER A 103 9.27 13.94 8.14
N LYS A 104 10.54 13.58 7.90
CA LYS A 104 10.90 12.66 6.80
C LYS A 104 10.31 11.28 7.01
N PHE A 105 10.39 10.75 8.23
CA PHE A 105 9.78 9.47 8.57
C PHE A 105 8.26 9.48 8.40
N VAL A 106 7.59 10.52 8.89
CA VAL A 106 6.13 10.65 8.74
C VAL A 106 5.74 10.72 7.27
N GLN A 107 6.47 11.45 6.43
CA GLN A 107 6.24 11.48 4.99
C GLN A 107 6.41 10.09 4.34
N LEU A 108 7.46 9.36 4.72
CA LEU A 108 7.68 7.98 4.27
C LEU A 108 6.53 7.07 4.70
N LEU A 109 6.13 7.14 5.96
CA LEU A 109 5.04 6.34 6.50
C LEU A 109 3.70 6.66 5.81
N ILE A 110 3.39 7.94 5.61
CA ILE A 110 2.19 8.39 4.88
C ILE A 110 2.19 7.85 3.45
N PHE A 111 3.34 7.95 2.75
CA PHE A 111 3.46 7.43 1.40
C PHE A 111 3.21 5.92 1.37
N TYR A 112 3.84 5.17 2.28
CA TYR A 112 3.64 3.72 2.39
C TYR A 112 2.18 3.37 2.71
N LEU A 113 1.56 4.07 3.65
CA LEU A 113 0.17 3.80 4.03
C LEU A 113 -0.82 4.03 2.88
N ARG A 114 -0.55 4.98 2.00
CA ARG A 114 -1.38 5.24 0.81
C ARG A 114 -1.12 4.25 -0.30
N ASN A 115 0.15 3.97 -0.57
CA ASN A 115 0.56 3.31 -1.81
C ASN A 115 0.90 1.82 -1.64
N GLY A 116 1.23 1.35 -0.43
CA GLY A 116 1.60 -0.05 -0.17
C GLY A 116 3.00 -0.44 -0.66
N TYR A 117 3.79 0.52 -1.12
CA TYR A 117 5.19 0.36 -1.48
C TYR A 117 5.99 1.55 -0.99
N LEU A 118 7.33 1.42 -0.99
CA LEU A 118 8.21 2.49 -0.55
C LEU A 118 8.55 3.44 -1.72
N PRO A 119 8.67 4.75 -1.45
CA PRO A 119 9.10 5.69 -2.47
C PRO A 119 10.58 5.47 -2.83
N TRP A 120 10.96 5.88 -4.04
CA TRP A 120 12.33 5.74 -4.55
C TRP A 120 13.40 6.42 -3.68
N TRP A 121 13.01 7.46 -2.95
CA TRP A 121 13.90 8.20 -2.04
C TRP A 121 13.99 7.57 -0.64
N SER A 122 13.34 6.46 -0.42
CA SER A 122 13.45 5.73 0.84
C SER A 122 14.86 5.18 1.01
N HIS A 123 15.50 5.51 2.14
CA HIS A 123 16.79 4.92 2.53
C HIS A 123 16.63 3.51 3.11
N PHE A 124 15.40 3.04 3.25
CA PHE A 124 15.13 1.69 3.71
C PHE A 124 15.43 0.68 2.59
N THR A 125 16.55 -0.03 2.70
CA THR A 125 17.06 -0.94 1.66
C THR A 125 16.47 -2.35 1.74
N GLY A 126 15.51 -2.59 2.62
CA GLY A 126 14.90 -3.92 2.82
C GLY A 126 15.79 -4.93 3.58
N THR A 127 17.06 -4.62 3.84
CA THR A 127 17.96 -5.49 4.62
C THR A 127 17.81 -5.31 6.13
N GLY A 128 17.12 -4.26 6.57
CA GLY A 128 16.79 -3.98 7.95
C GLY A 128 15.39 -4.43 8.32
N ASN A 129 15.13 -4.55 9.63
CA ASN A 129 13.79 -4.83 10.13
C ASN A 129 12.93 -3.55 10.02
N TRP A 130 11.96 -3.55 9.09
CA TRP A 130 11.01 -2.45 8.89
C TRP A 130 10.27 -2.07 10.18
N HIS A 131 9.90 -3.08 10.95
CA HIS A 131 9.21 -2.87 12.21
C HIS A 131 10.07 -2.09 13.20
N SER A 132 11.32 -2.49 13.40
CA SER A 132 12.25 -1.75 14.28
C SER A 132 12.44 -0.32 13.81
N PHE A 133 12.59 -0.11 12.51
CA PHE A 133 12.71 1.22 11.92
C PHE A 133 11.48 2.09 12.19
N VAL A 134 10.28 1.54 12.02
CA VAL A 134 9.02 2.26 12.33
C VAL A 134 8.96 2.60 13.82
N LEU A 135 9.27 1.65 14.71
CA LEU A 135 9.19 1.86 16.16
C LEU A 135 10.19 2.92 16.65
N GLU A 136 11.43 2.87 16.17
CA GLU A 136 12.48 3.83 16.54
C GLU A 136 12.12 5.27 16.14
N ASN A 137 11.38 5.43 15.04
CA ASN A 137 11.02 6.74 14.50
C ASN A 137 9.61 7.20 14.89
N LEU A 138 8.73 6.27 15.30
CA LEU A 138 7.38 6.58 15.75
C LEU A 138 7.43 6.98 17.24
N SER A 139 7.21 8.24 17.52
CA SER A 139 7.36 8.83 18.87
C SER A 139 6.08 9.54 19.29
N ALA A 140 5.76 9.46 20.58
CA ALA A 140 4.65 10.18 21.17
C ALA A 140 4.82 11.72 21.12
N SER A 141 6.06 12.19 20.90
CA SER A 141 6.38 13.62 20.79
C SER A 141 6.32 14.16 19.36
N LEU A 142 5.64 13.49 18.44
CA LEU A 142 5.43 14.01 17.09
C LEU A 142 4.78 15.41 17.14
N PRO A 143 5.30 16.36 16.37
CA PRO A 143 4.70 17.68 16.25
C PRO A 143 3.22 17.60 15.83
N ALA A 144 2.41 18.57 16.27
CA ALA A 144 0.97 18.56 16.02
C ALA A 144 0.61 18.50 14.53
N TYR A 145 1.43 19.10 13.68
CA TYR A 145 1.25 19.08 12.23
C TYR A 145 1.39 17.67 11.66
N GLU A 146 2.47 16.95 11.99
CA GLU A 146 2.72 15.58 11.55
C GLU A 146 1.67 14.61 12.08
N LYS A 147 1.27 14.80 13.33
CA LYS A 147 0.15 14.04 13.92
C LYS A 147 -1.14 14.26 13.13
N GLY A 148 -1.46 15.50 12.77
CA GLY A 148 -2.62 15.83 11.95
C GLY A 148 -2.58 15.17 10.55
N GLN A 149 -1.39 15.10 9.92
CA GLN A 149 -1.22 14.43 8.65
C GLN A 149 -1.46 12.91 8.77
N LEU A 150 -0.94 12.26 9.80
CA LEU A 150 -1.20 10.83 10.07
C LEU A 150 -2.69 10.57 10.34
N GLN A 151 -3.34 11.44 11.11
CA GLN A 151 -4.79 11.35 11.36
C GLN A 151 -5.59 11.44 10.04
N ALA A 152 -5.20 12.35 9.14
CA ALA A 152 -5.86 12.49 7.84
C ALA A 152 -5.70 11.24 6.97
N VAL A 153 -4.51 10.65 6.92
CA VAL A 153 -4.26 9.41 6.15
C VAL A 153 -5.06 8.23 6.69
N ILE A 154 -5.17 8.10 8.01
CA ILE A 154 -5.97 7.03 8.64
C ILE A 154 -7.48 7.15 8.32
N GLN A 155 -7.97 8.30 7.84
CA GLN A 155 -9.33 8.43 7.30
C GLN A 155 -9.51 7.69 5.97
N GLU A 156 -8.45 7.41 5.23
CA GLU A 156 -8.48 6.68 3.97
C GLU A 156 -8.65 5.17 4.23
N THR A 157 -9.62 4.54 3.56
CA THR A 157 -9.96 3.12 3.81
C THR A 157 -8.78 2.18 3.56
N GLN A 158 -8.03 2.39 2.48
CA GLN A 158 -6.87 1.56 2.15
C GLN A 158 -5.76 1.68 3.19
N ALA A 159 -5.46 2.89 3.68
CA ALA A 159 -4.48 3.13 4.73
C ALA A 159 -4.89 2.45 6.05
N ARG A 160 -6.16 2.57 6.45
CA ARG A 160 -6.68 1.87 7.65
C ARG A 160 -6.53 0.36 7.53
N GLN A 161 -6.92 -0.21 6.39
CA GLN A 161 -6.80 -1.66 6.16
C GLN A 161 -5.34 -2.11 6.24
N ARG A 162 -4.43 -1.35 5.65
CA ARG A 162 -2.99 -1.62 5.70
C ARG A 162 -2.45 -1.61 7.13
N VAL A 163 -2.80 -0.61 7.92
CA VAL A 163 -2.43 -0.55 9.35
C VAL A 163 -3.00 -1.73 10.11
N ALA A 164 -4.28 -2.04 9.92
CA ALA A 164 -4.94 -3.11 10.65
C ALA A 164 -4.35 -4.50 10.35
N VAL A 165 -3.95 -4.75 9.09
CA VAL A 165 -3.46 -6.06 8.62
C VAL A 165 -1.95 -6.20 8.79
N GLN A 166 -1.17 -5.17 8.40
CA GLN A 166 0.28 -5.30 8.26
C GLN A 166 1.03 -4.97 9.54
N PHE A 167 0.53 -4.02 10.34
CA PHE A 167 1.27 -3.60 11.52
C PHE A 167 1.33 -4.70 12.58
N HIS A 168 2.55 -4.95 13.07
CA HIS A 168 2.74 -5.78 14.24
C HIS A 168 2.00 -5.17 15.44
N GLU A 169 1.67 -5.98 16.43
CA GLU A 169 0.87 -5.57 17.59
C GLU A 169 1.44 -4.33 18.29
N THR A 170 2.75 -4.33 18.56
CA THR A 170 3.44 -3.24 19.24
C THR A 170 3.32 -1.90 18.50
N TYR A 171 3.48 -1.91 17.15
CA TYR A 171 3.41 -0.68 16.33
C TYR A 171 1.99 -0.18 16.18
N PHE A 172 1.04 -1.10 16.09
CA PHE A 172 -0.37 -0.74 16.05
C PHE A 172 -0.74 0.06 17.29
N TRP A 173 -0.42 -0.44 18.47
CA TRP A 173 -0.77 0.22 19.72
C TRP A 173 0.00 1.52 19.93
N GLU A 174 1.27 1.59 19.53
CA GLU A 174 2.03 2.84 19.59
C GLU A 174 1.42 3.91 18.68
N LEU A 175 1.04 3.55 17.45
CA LEU A 175 0.32 4.46 16.56
C LEU A 175 -1.01 4.93 17.16
N ILE A 176 -1.77 4.03 17.78
CA ILE A 176 -3.03 4.37 18.47
C ILE A 176 -2.78 5.36 19.62
N ASN A 177 -1.75 5.14 20.44
CA ASN A 177 -1.37 6.04 21.53
C ASN A 177 -1.05 7.45 21.00
N ILE A 178 -0.29 7.56 19.92
CA ILE A 178 0.05 8.83 19.29
C ILE A 178 -1.19 9.52 18.73
N LEU A 179 -2.05 8.81 18.02
CA LEU A 179 -3.25 9.37 17.40
C LEU A 179 -4.27 9.84 18.44
N SER A 180 -4.47 9.07 19.52
CA SER A 180 -5.43 9.38 20.59
C SER A 180 -4.93 10.42 21.58
N GLY A 181 -3.60 10.60 21.73
CA GLY A 181 -2.98 11.42 22.76
C GLY A 181 -3.12 10.86 24.18
N SER A 182 -3.48 9.59 24.32
CA SER A 182 -3.77 8.94 25.61
C SER A 182 -3.00 7.62 25.72
N GLN A 183 -1.83 7.65 26.37
CA GLN A 183 -0.94 6.48 26.52
C GLN A 183 -1.50 5.39 27.44
N THR A 184 -2.39 5.73 28.37
CA THR A 184 -2.74 4.83 29.49
C THR A 184 -3.90 3.88 29.21
N ILE A 185 -4.83 4.23 28.33
CA ILE A 185 -6.08 3.47 28.17
C ILE A 185 -5.88 2.21 27.36
N PHE A 186 -5.13 2.28 26.27
CA PHE A 186 -4.97 1.15 25.35
C PHE A 186 -4.02 0.08 25.88
N ASN A 187 -2.96 0.46 26.60
CA ASN A 187 -2.05 -0.50 27.21
C ASN A 187 -2.75 -1.37 28.26
N ALA A 188 -3.71 -0.79 28.97
CA ALA A 188 -4.47 -1.53 29.98
C ALA A 188 -5.38 -2.61 29.37
N TRP A 189 -5.81 -2.46 28.12
CA TRP A 189 -6.74 -3.39 27.45
C TRP A 189 -6.05 -4.33 26.48
N TYR A 190 -4.82 -4.05 26.12
CA TYR A 190 -4.05 -4.86 25.20
C TYR A 190 -4.02 -6.34 25.66
N ASN A 191 -3.69 -6.59 26.91
CA ASN A 191 -3.59 -7.94 27.47
C ASN A 191 -4.96 -8.67 27.46
N ASP A 192 -6.03 -7.95 27.75
CA ASP A 192 -7.37 -8.53 27.73
C ASP A 192 -7.84 -8.84 26.30
N LEU A 193 -7.54 -7.96 25.34
CA LEU A 193 -7.84 -8.21 23.93
C LEU A 193 -7.03 -9.39 23.37
N GLN A 194 -5.78 -9.52 23.81
CA GLN A 194 -4.94 -10.65 23.44
C GLN A 194 -5.51 -11.95 24.02
N HIS A 195 -5.90 -11.96 25.29
CA HIS A 195 -6.53 -13.09 25.94
C HIS A 195 -7.85 -13.49 25.24
N ILE A 196 -8.70 -12.53 24.89
CA ILE A 196 -9.91 -12.77 24.10
C ILE A 196 -9.57 -13.41 22.76
N THR A 197 -8.53 -12.92 22.08
CA THR A 197 -8.11 -13.46 20.78
C THR A 197 -7.61 -14.90 20.90
N GLU A 198 -6.83 -15.21 21.92
CA GLU A 198 -6.30 -16.56 22.18
C GLU A 198 -7.43 -17.55 22.55
N TRP A 199 -8.48 -17.07 23.19
CA TRP A 199 -9.66 -17.87 23.54
C TRP A 199 -10.44 -18.36 22.30
N ILE A 200 -10.35 -17.65 21.17
CA ILE A 200 -10.98 -18.05 19.90
C ILE A 200 -10.26 -19.29 19.36
N ALA A 201 -10.97 -20.42 19.23
CA ALA A 201 -10.38 -21.73 18.94
C ALA A 201 -9.75 -21.88 17.55
N ARG A 202 -10.19 -21.07 16.55
CA ARG A 202 -9.77 -21.20 15.16
C ARG A 202 -8.85 -20.05 14.74
N THR A 203 -7.70 -20.37 14.16
CA THR A 203 -6.67 -19.38 13.76
C THR A 203 -7.16 -18.36 12.73
N ASP A 204 -7.98 -18.81 11.78
CA ASP A 204 -8.58 -17.91 10.77
C ASP A 204 -9.56 -16.90 11.40
N GLN A 205 -10.33 -17.35 12.40
CA GLN A 205 -11.24 -16.49 13.15
C GLN A 205 -10.48 -15.54 14.09
N GLN A 206 -9.40 -16.00 14.73
CA GLN A 206 -8.52 -15.15 15.54
C GLN A 206 -7.98 -13.98 14.74
N GLN A 207 -7.49 -14.25 13.52
CA GLN A 207 -6.94 -13.21 12.67
C GLN A 207 -8.02 -12.24 12.19
N SER A 208 -9.16 -12.74 11.75
CA SER A 208 -10.30 -11.92 11.35
C SER A 208 -10.80 -11.03 12.49
N PHE A 209 -10.95 -11.60 13.69
CA PHE A 209 -11.31 -10.86 14.90
C PHE A 209 -10.33 -9.73 15.19
N ARG A 210 -9.02 -10.02 15.20
CA ARG A 210 -7.98 -9.02 15.43
C ARG A 210 -8.04 -7.87 14.41
N VAL A 211 -8.14 -8.19 13.12
CA VAL A 211 -8.22 -7.18 12.06
C VAL A 211 -9.47 -6.33 12.19
N ASN A 212 -10.63 -6.93 12.46
CA ASN A 212 -11.90 -6.21 12.62
C ASN A 212 -11.88 -5.27 13.83
N ILE A 213 -11.33 -5.71 14.97
CA ILE A 213 -11.13 -4.83 16.13
C ILE A 213 -10.24 -3.65 15.78
N ARG A 214 -9.10 -3.88 15.11
CA ARG A 214 -8.18 -2.83 14.70
C ARG A 214 -8.82 -1.84 13.74
N LEU A 215 -9.55 -2.31 12.74
CA LEU A 215 -10.29 -1.47 11.80
C LEU A 215 -11.31 -0.58 12.52
N SER A 216 -12.04 -1.15 13.46
CA SER A 216 -13.06 -0.44 14.22
C SER A 216 -12.45 0.64 15.12
N ILE A 217 -11.31 0.36 15.77
CA ILE A 217 -10.56 1.35 16.55
C ILE A 217 -10.08 2.50 15.65
N LEU A 218 -9.47 2.19 14.51
CA LEU A 218 -8.99 3.19 13.57
C LEU A 218 -10.12 4.03 12.99
N GLN A 219 -11.26 3.41 12.68
CA GLN A 219 -12.44 4.11 12.20
C GLN A 219 -13.00 5.05 13.26
N PHE A 220 -13.05 4.64 14.50
CA PHE A 220 -13.48 5.48 15.61
C PHE A 220 -12.59 6.72 15.77
N LEU A 221 -11.27 6.54 15.76
CA LEU A 221 -10.28 7.63 15.83
C LEU A 221 -10.32 8.58 14.63
N SER A 222 -10.87 8.11 13.51
CA SER A 222 -10.98 8.90 12.28
C SER A 222 -12.21 9.83 12.25
N THR A 223 -13.19 9.64 13.16
CA THR A 223 -14.38 10.49 13.20
C THR A 223 -14.07 11.84 13.83
N PRO A 224 -14.64 12.95 13.32
CA PRO A 224 -14.40 14.29 13.89
C PRO A 224 -14.74 14.41 15.38
N SER A 225 -15.64 13.58 15.86
CA SER A 225 -16.04 13.48 17.28
C SER A 225 -15.10 12.60 18.11
N GLY A 226 -14.25 11.77 17.49
CA GLY A 226 -13.37 10.80 18.19
C GLY A 226 -11.98 11.34 18.52
N GLY A 227 -11.56 12.43 17.89
CA GLY A 227 -10.12 12.77 17.80
C GLY A 227 -9.53 13.62 18.92
N SER A 228 -10.24 14.43 19.68
CA SER A 228 -9.57 15.33 20.62
C SER A 228 -10.38 15.85 21.82
N SER A 229 -11.61 15.41 21.98
CA SER A 229 -12.51 15.90 23.06
C SER A 229 -13.28 14.82 23.79
N GLN A 230 -13.13 13.55 23.46
CA GLN A 230 -13.87 12.50 24.18
C GLN A 230 -13.14 12.11 25.45
N SER A 231 -13.92 12.01 26.54
CA SER A 231 -13.38 11.48 27.79
C SER A 231 -12.87 10.05 27.57
N PRO A 232 -11.81 9.64 28.28
CA PRO A 232 -11.31 8.28 28.27
C PRO A 232 -12.41 7.21 28.41
N ASN A 233 -13.43 7.52 29.17
CA ASN A 233 -14.58 6.62 29.42
C ASN A 233 -15.43 6.39 28.15
N ALA A 234 -15.67 7.42 27.33
CA ALA A 234 -16.45 7.26 26.11
C ALA A 234 -15.75 6.36 25.07
N MET A 235 -14.43 6.47 24.97
CA MET A 235 -13.64 5.59 24.12
C MET A 235 -13.68 4.13 24.64
N SER A 236 -13.61 3.96 25.95
CA SER A 236 -13.70 2.68 26.61
C SER A 236 -15.04 1.98 26.37
N GLU A 237 -16.13 2.71 26.51
CA GLU A 237 -17.46 2.19 26.21
C GLU A 237 -17.63 1.78 24.76
N GLN A 238 -17.11 2.59 23.83
CA GLN A 238 -17.20 2.28 22.41
C GLN A 238 -16.40 1.02 22.04
N LEU A 239 -15.20 0.84 22.60
CA LEU A 239 -14.41 -0.36 22.35
C LEU A 239 -15.09 -1.61 22.93
N ALA A 240 -15.67 -1.53 24.13
CA ALA A 240 -16.42 -2.66 24.70
C ALA A 240 -17.59 -3.08 23.79
N LYS A 241 -18.30 -2.13 23.19
CA LYS A 241 -19.36 -2.42 22.19
C LYS A 241 -18.81 -3.12 20.95
N ILE A 242 -17.68 -2.63 20.43
CA ILE A 242 -17.02 -3.19 19.25
C ILE A 242 -16.58 -4.63 19.53
N VAL A 243 -15.87 -4.85 20.64
CA VAL A 243 -15.40 -6.18 21.04
C VAL A 243 -16.56 -7.16 21.20
N LYS A 244 -17.63 -6.73 21.86
CA LYS A 244 -18.83 -7.56 22.00
C LYS A 244 -19.44 -7.94 20.66
N ALA A 245 -19.65 -6.99 19.76
CA ALA A 245 -20.22 -7.24 18.44
C ALA A 245 -19.36 -8.23 17.63
N GLN A 246 -18.04 -8.10 17.69
CA GLN A 246 -17.13 -9.01 16.99
C GLN A 246 -17.11 -10.41 17.62
N LEU A 247 -17.23 -10.53 18.95
CA LEU A 247 -17.34 -11.82 19.64
C LEU A 247 -18.63 -12.55 19.26
N GLU A 248 -19.75 -11.84 19.16
CA GLU A 248 -21.03 -12.42 18.74
C GLU A 248 -21.00 -12.96 17.30
N GLU A 249 -20.18 -12.36 16.43
CA GLU A 249 -19.99 -12.84 15.06
C GLU A 249 -19.18 -14.13 14.99
N VAL A 250 -18.18 -14.27 15.88
CA VAL A 250 -17.23 -15.41 15.90
C VAL A 250 -17.76 -16.59 16.69
N LEU A 251 -18.62 -16.36 17.66
CA LEU A 251 -19.19 -17.43 18.48
C LEU A 251 -20.08 -18.37 17.67
N PRO A 252 -20.04 -19.70 17.96
CA PRO A 252 -20.93 -20.66 17.33
C PRO A 252 -22.39 -20.27 17.58
N LYS A 253 -23.16 -20.07 16.52
CA LYS A 253 -24.58 -19.76 16.60
C LYS A 253 -25.31 -20.95 17.23
N GLY A 254 -25.69 -20.80 18.50
CA GLY A 254 -26.40 -21.78 19.31
C GLY A 254 -27.64 -21.20 19.96
N THR A 255 -28.15 -21.87 20.98
CA THR A 255 -29.21 -21.27 21.81
C THR A 255 -28.64 -20.03 22.53
N ARG A 256 -29.30 -18.88 22.39
CA ARG A 256 -28.91 -17.57 22.97
C ARG A 256 -28.44 -17.63 24.43
N HIS A 257 -28.99 -18.58 25.22
CA HIS A 257 -28.56 -18.81 26.62
C HIS A 257 -27.15 -19.41 26.72
N LYS A 258 -26.75 -20.28 25.80
CA LYS A 258 -25.40 -20.86 25.76
C LYS A 258 -24.37 -19.80 25.34
N GLU A 259 -24.68 -18.98 24.35
CA GLU A 259 -23.82 -17.88 23.86
C GLU A 259 -23.54 -16.86 24.97
N ILE A 260 -24.58 -16.43 25.70
CA ILE A 260 -24.44 -15.49 26.85
C ILE A 260 -23.65 -16.13 28.00
N GLY A 261 -23.82 -17.41 28.23
CA GLY A 261 -23.05 -18.14 29.27
C GLY A 261 -21.58 -18.20 28.96
N THR A 262 -21.23 -18.45 27.70
CA THR A 262 -19.86 -18.50 27.20
C THR A 262 -19.18 -17.11 27.22
N LEU A 263 -19.86 -16.06 26.76
CA LEU A 263 -19.37 -14.69 26.86
C LEU A 263 -19.16 -14.27 28.32
N LYS A 264 -20.03 -14.67 29.21
CA LYS A 264 -19.89 -14.35 30.64
C LYS A 264 -18.64 -15.00 31.27
N LEU A 265 -18.35 -16.24 30.94
CA LEU A 265 -17.14 -16.93 31.41
C LEU A 265 -15.88 -16.18 30.88
N LEU A 266 -15.84 -15.83 29.61
CA LEU A 266 -14.74 -15.08 29.03
C LEU A 266 -14.54 -13.72 29.72
N ILE A 267 -15.63 -12.99 29.96
CA ILE A 267 -15.57 -11.68 30.63
C ILE A 267 -15.09 -11.85 32.11
N ASP A 268 -15.44 -12.92 32.73
CA ASP A 268 -15.01 -13.18 34.12
C ASP A 268 -13.49 -13.44 34.23
N GLU A 269 -12.84 -13.88 33.18
CA GLU A 269 -11.39 -14.09 33.07
C GLU A 269 -10.60 -12.80 32.74
N LEU A 270 -11.25 -11.70 32.36
CA LEU A 270 -10.57 -10.43 32.03
C LEU A 270 -9.91 -9.82 33.29
N ASN A 271 -8.70 -9.30 33.09
CA ASN A 271 -7.88 -8.74 34.17
C ASN A 271 -8.20 -7.29 34.47
N ASN A 272 -8.55 -6.50 33.44
CA ASN A 272 -8.88 -5.08 33.61
C ASN A 272 -10.29 -4.90 34.17
N LYS A 273 -10.37 -4.35 35.37
CA LYS A 273 -11.65 -4.20 36.10
C LYS A 273 -12.64 -3.29 35.38
N ASP A 274 -12.15 -2.21 34.75
CA ASP A 274 -12.99 -1.22 34.06
C ASP A 274 -13.52 -1.80 32.76
N PHE A 275 -12.68 -2.50 32.00
CA PHE A 275 -13.09 -3.17 30.78
C PHE A 275 -14.07 -4.32 31.07
N LYS A 276 -13.80 -5.11 32.09
CA LYS A 276 -14.71 -6.15 32.58
C LYS A 276 -16.08 -5.61 32.99
N ALA A 277 -16.10 -4.46 33.68
CA ALA A 277 -17.34 -3.79 34.07
C ALA A 277 -18.13 -3.31 32.84
N LEU A 278 -17.47 -2.71 31.86
CA LEU A 278 -18.08 -2.25 30.64
C LEU A 278 -18.63 -3.39 29.79
N MET A 279 -17.87 -4.46 29.60
CA MET A 279 -18.34 -5.67 28.90
C MET A 279 -19.54 -6.30 29.57
N THR A 280 -19.53 -6.36 30.91
CA THR A 280 -20.67 -6.86 31.73
C THR A 280 -21.90 -5.96 31.54
N GLN A 281 -21.73 -4.64 31.50
CA GLN A 281 -22.81 -3.69 31.27
C GLN A 281 -23.42 -3.86 29.86
N GLU A 282 -22.59 -4.02 28.84
CA GLU A 282 -23.06 -4.23 27.45
C GLU A 282 -23.84 -5.54 27.31
N LEU A 283 -23.46 -6.61 28.01
CA LEU A 283 -24.25 -7.85 28.06
C LEU A 283 -25.62 -7.68 28.76
N ARG A 284 -25.70 -6.79 29.77
CA ARG A 284 -26.97 -6.52 30.49
C ARG A 284 -27.94 -5.67 29.67
N ARG A 285 -27.45 -4.73 28.87
CA ARG A 285 -28.26 -3.85 28.00
C ARG A 285 -29.15 -4.64 27.05
N GLU A 286 -28.68 -5.78 26.53
CA GLU A 286 -29.50 -6.63 25.66
C GLU A 286 -30.67 -7.32 26.40
N LYS A 287 -30.51 -7.64 27.65
CA LYS A 287 -31.60 -8.26 28.40
C LYS A 287 -32.80 -7.34 28.59
N THR A 288 -32.55 -6.03 28.65
CA THR A 288 -33.62 -5.01 28.79
C THR A 288 -34.29 -4.65 27.47
N THR A 289 -33.60 -4.73 26.34
CA THR A 289 -34.21 -4.49 25.03
C THR A 289 -35.05 -5.67 24.52
N SER A 290 -34.77 -6.89 24.95
CA SER A 290 -35.53 -8.10 24.55
C SER A 290 -36.77 -8.37 25.41
N SER A 291 -36.94 -7.70 26.57
CA SER A 291 -38.10 -7.82 27.41
C SER A 291 -39.15 -6.72 27.21
N GLY A 292 -38.92 -5.78 26.29
CA GLY A 292 -39.80 -4.62 26.04
C GLY A 292 -40.74 -4.75 24.85
N SER A 293 -40.71 -5.83 24.08
CA SER A 293 -41.53 -5.98 22.87
C SER A 293 -42.57 -7.08 22.97
N THR A 294 -43.43 -7.03 24.03
CA THR A 294 -44.68 -7.80 24.06
C THR A 294 -45.74 -6.95 24.75
N SER A 295 -46.42 -6.13 24.00
CA SER A 295 -47.83 -5.76 24.17
C SER A 295 -48.10 -4.41 23.49
N GLN A 296 -48.64 -4.46 22.32
CA GLN A 296 -49.81 -3.67 21.93
C GLN A 296 -50.17 -4.03 20.47
N GLN A 297 -51.05 -5.04 20.35
CA GLN A 297 -51.98 -5.16 19.27
C GLN A 297 -53.19 -4.32 19.64
N ALA A 298 -53.66 -3.47 18.75
CA ALA A 298 -55.03 -3.47 18.28
C ALA A 298 -55.43 -2.15 17.58
N THR A 299 -55.92 -2.35 16.37
CA THR A 299 -57.08 -1.69 15.72
C THR A 299 -56.88 -0.24 15.22
N ASN A 300 -56.97 0.00 13.93
CA ASN A 300 -58.15 -0.01 13.08
C ASN A 300 -57.82 0.28 11.62
N ALA A 301 -58.56 -0.38 10.79
CA ALA A 301 -58.68 -0.15 9.35
C ALA A 301 -59.24 1.24 9.03
N ASP A 302 -58.83 1.85 7.92
CA ASP A 302 -59.76 2.17 6.84
C ASP A 302 -59.04 2.48 5.52
N LYS A 303 -59.74 2.14 4.45
CA LYS A 303 -59.41 2.22 3.04
C LYS A 303 -59.29 3.66 2.54
N THR A 304 -58.40 3.89 1.58
CA THR A 304 -58.82 4.54 0.33
C THR A 304 -57.79 4.28 -0.76
N GLU A 305 -58.18 3.57 -1.79
CA GLU A 305 -57.55 3.50 -3.09
C GLU A 305 -57.62 4.84 -3.78
N THR A 306 -56.55 5.30 -4.36
CA THR A 306 -56.60 6.19 -5.52
C THR A 306 -55.43 5.87 -6.45
N ASP A 307 -55.79 5.30 -7.53
CA ASP A 307 -55.04 5.02 -8.76
C ASP A 307 -54.55 6.35 -9.36
N THR A 308 -53.27 6.50 -9.64
CA THR A 308 -52.79 7.46 -10.63
C THR A 308 -51.52 6.90 -11.31
N GLN A 309 -51.75 6.38 -12.48
CA GLN A 309 -50.71 6.07 -13.47
C GLN A 309 -49.96 7.37 -13.81
N GLN A 310 -48.64 7.36 -13.65
CA GLN A 310 -47.76 8.29 -14.35
C GLN A 310 -46.57 7.55 -14.97
N LYS A 311 -46.51 7.80 -16.28
CA LYS A 311 -45.57 7.30 -17.28
C LYS A 311 -44.11 7.35 -16.80
N GLU A 312 -43.39 6.24 -16.96
CA GLU A 312 -41.96 6.16 -17.00
C GLU A 312 -41.40 6.99 -18.17
N GLN A 313 -40.57 7.99 -17.85
CA GLN A 313 -39.57 8.52 -18.76
C GLN A 313 -38.22 7.96 -18.34
N PRO A 314 -37.36 7.53 -19.28
CA PRO A 314 -36.02 7.03 -18.93
C PRO A 314 -35.18 8.16 -18.37
N PRO A 315 -34.39 7.90 -17.33
CA PRO A 315 -33.49 8.92 -16.77
C PRO A 315 -32.38 9.25 -17.77
N ALA A 316 -32.19 10.54 -17.97
CA ALA A 316 -31.09 11.11 -18.74
C ALA A 316 -29.73 10.56 -18.26
N ALA A 317 -28.86 10.29 -19.23
CA ALA A 317 -27.49 9.88 -19.00
C ALA A 317 -26.82 10.80 -17.98
N VAL A 318 -26.54 10.24 -16.82
CA VAL A 318 -25.64 10.86 -15.84
C VAL A 318 -24.27 10.80 -16.46
N ASN A 319 -23.72 11.97 -16.79
CA ASN A 319 -22.33 12.12 -17.17
C ASN A 319 -21.46 11.39 -16.15
N ALA A 320 -20.79 10.34 -16.61
CA ALA A 320 -19.76 9.67 -15.87
C ALA A 320 -18.74 10.75 -15.45
N THR A 321 -18.71 11.06 -14.18
CA THR A 321 -17.60 11.74 -13.55
C THR A 321 -16.37 10.90 -13.89
N GLN A 322 -15.50 11.45 -14.71
CA GLN A 322 -14.20 10.86 -14.97
C GLN A 322 -13.54 10.66 -13.61
N ASP A 323 -13.42 9.39 -13.25
CA ASP A 323 -12.63 8.92 -12.13
C ASP A 323 -11.21 9.44 -12.36
N ASN A 324 -10.83 10.49 -11.65
CA ASN A 324 -9.47 11.00 -11.60
C ASN A 324 -8.61 9.99 -10.83
N GLN A 325 -8.41 8.83 -11.45
CA GLN A 325 -7.36 7.91 -10.99
C GLN A 325 -6.03 8.65 -11.22
N PRO A 326 -5.15 8.75 -10.22
CA PRO A 326 -3.84 9.32 -10.42
C PRO A 326 -3.13 8.46 -11.47
N VAL A 327 -2.95 9.02 -12.65
CA VAL A 327 -2.06 8.45 -13.66
C VAL A 327 -0.68 8.48 -13.02
N LEU A 328 -0.14 7.29 -12.66
CA LEU A 328 1.22 7.16 -12.17
C LEU A 328 2.13 7.84 -13.19
N SER A 329 2.74 8.96 -12.79
CA SER A 329 3.67 9.69 -13.66
C SER A 329 4.97 8.87 -13.78
N GLU A 330 5.82 9.15 -14.77
CA GLU A 330 7.15 8.53 -14.86
C GLU A 330 7.99 8.73 -13.57
N ALA A 331 7.62 9.68 -12.72
CA ALA A 331 8.18 9.90 -11.40
C ALA A 331 7.82 8.80 -10.38
N ASP A 332 6.84 7.94 -10.67
CA ASP A 332 6.34 6.91 -9.76
C ASP A 332 6.92 5.52 -10.06
N THR A 333 8.22 5.47 -10.37
CA THR A 333 8.92 4.19 -10.53
C THR A 333 8.97 3.44 -9.21
N ILE A 334 8.46 2.21 -9.20
CA ILE A 334 8.48 1.32 -8.04
C ILE A 334 9.68 0.39 -8.17
N TYR A 335 10.54 0.37 -7.16
CA TYR A 335 11.68 -0.54 -7.09
C TYR A 335 11.28 -1.82 -6.38
N ILE A 336 11.67 -2.96 -6.95
CA ILE A 336 11.35 -4.30 -6.43
C ILE A 336 12.59 -5.19 -6.45
N ASN A 337 12.63 -6.20 -5.59
CA ASN A 337 13.76 -7.15 -5.47
C ASN A 337 13.37 -8.58 -5.86
N ASN A 338 12.23 -8.76 -6.49
CA ASN A 338 11.67 -10.04 -6.89
C ASN A 338 11.28 -10.08 -8.38
N ALA A 339 11.95 -9.26 -9.20
CA ALA A 339 11.63 -9.09 -10.61
C ALA A 339 11.68 -10.40 -11.40
N GLY A 340 12.55 -11.35 -11.02
CA GLY A 340 12.67 -12.63 -11.66
C GLY A 340 11.49 -13.59 -11.47
N LEU A 341 10.53 -13.24 -10.62
CA LEU A 341 9.27 -14.00 -10.48
C LEU A 341 8.54 -14.18 -11.83
N VAL A 342 8.79 -13.32 -12.80
CA VAL A 342 8.25 -13.43 -14.17
C VAL A 342 8.62 -14.76 -14.87
N ILE A 343 9.73 -15.39 -14.47
CA ILE A 343 10.16 -16.70 -15.03
C ILE A 343 9.11 -17.77 -14.76
N VAL A 344 8.46 -17.76 -13.60
CA VAL A 344 7.45 -18.75 -13.24
C VAL A 344 6.04 -18.41 -13.73
N ALA A 345 5.83 -17.20 -14.27
CA ALA A 345 4.51 -16.74 -14.68
C ALA A 345 3.73 -17.71 -15.59
N PRO A 346 4.35 -18.39 -16.60
CA PRO A 346 3.62 -19.34 -17.45
C PRO A 346 3.09 -20.58 -16.72
N TYR A 347 3.63 -20.87 -15.55
CA TYR A 347 3.21 -22.02 -14.73
C TYR A 347 2.05 -21.68 -13.79
N LEU A 348 1.82 -20.40 -13.50
CA LEU A 348 0.93 -19.96 -12.43
C LEU A 348 -0.53 -20.43 -12.63
N GLY A 349 -1.01 -20.48 -13.86
CA GLY A 349 -2.37 -20.97 -14.13
C GLY A 349 -2.58 -22.41 -13.60
N ARG A 350 -1.70 -23.32 -13.98
CA ARG A 350 -1.76 -24.72 -13.52
C ARG A 350 -1.44 -24.87 -12.05
N PHE A 351 -0.52 -24.06 -11.53
CA PHE A 351 -0.10 -24.08 -10.15
C PHE A 351 -1.25 -23.68 -9.23
N PHE A 352 -1.94 -22.59 -9.52
CA PHE A 352 -3.06 -22.13 -8.73
C PHE A 352 -4.29 -23.04 -8.86
N ASP A 353 -4.53 -23.61 -10.05
CA ASP A 353 -5.59 -24.60 -10.26
C ASP A 353 -5.35 -25.85 -9.40
N LYS A 354 -4.14 -26.42 -9.43
CA LYS A 354 -3.72 -27.58 -8.60
C LYS A 354 -3.94 -27.33 -7.10
N LEU A 355 -3.76 -26.09 -6.64
CA LEU A 355 -3.93 -25.70 -5.24
C LEU A 355 -5.38 -25.31 -4.89
N GLY A 356 -6.31 -25.40 -5.84
CA GLY A 356 -7.71 -24.98 -5.65
C GLY A 356 -7.86 -23.48 -5.40
N LEU A 357 -6.91 -22.68 -5.92
CA LEU A 357 -6.92 -21.21 -5.78
C LEU A 357 -7.70 -20.51 -6.90
N LEU A 358 -8.13 -21.23 -7.94
CA LEU A 358 -8.90 -20.67 -9.04
C LEU A 358 -10.37 -21.11 -8.98
N ASN A 359 -11.26 -20.15 -9.20
CA ASN A 359 -12.66 -20.38 -9.47
C ASN A 359 -13.07 -19.46 -10.63
N ASP A 360 -13.59 -20.00 -11.74
CA ASP A 360 -13.98 -19.24 -12.94
C ASP A 360 -12.89 -18.26 -13.43
N ASN A 361 -11.64 -18.71 -13.46
CA ASN A 361 -10.46 -17.89 -13.79
C ASN A 361 -10.22 -16.68 -12.86
N GLN A 362 -10.77 -16.68 -11.65
CA GLN A 362 -10.51 -15.69 -10.61
C GLN A 362 -9.83 -16.35 -9.43
N ILE A 363 -8.94 -15.61 -8.77
CA ILE A 363 -8.27 -16.09 -7.56
C ILE A 363 -9.23 -15.95 -6.38
N ASN A 364 -9.58 -17.08 -5.75
CA ASN A 364 -10.52 -17.12 -4.62
C ASN A 364 -9.87 -16.76 -3.26
N ASN A 365 -8.53 -16.91 -3.14
CA ASN A 365 -7.77 -16.49 -1.96
C ASN A 365 -6.49 -15.75 -2.38
N VAL A 366 -6.63 -14.46 -2.62
CA VAL A 366 -5.55 -13.59 -3.09
C VAL A 366 -4.39 -13.52 -2.08
N SER A 367 -4.69 -13.49 -0.77
CA SER A 367 -3.66 -13.46 0.27
C SER A 367 -2.78 -14.70 0.25
N ARG A 368 -3.37 -15.90 0.10
CA ARG A 368 -2.62 -17.15 -0.05
C ARG A 368 -1.78 -17.16 -1.34
N ALA A 369 -2.36 -16.67 -2.45
CA ALA A 369 -1.65 -16.60 -3.72
C ALA A 369 -0.41 -15.68 -3.66
N ILE A 370 -0.56 -14.48 -3.09
CA ILE A 370 0.55 -13.52 -2.91
C ILE A 370 1.64 -14.12 -2.02
N THR A 371 1.25 -14.73 -0.88
CA THR A 371 2.21 -15.37 0.04
C THR A 371 2.97 -16.51 -0.63
N LEU A 372 2.29 -17.33 -1.44
CA LEU A 372 2.94 -18.40 -2.25
C LEU A 372 3.95 -17.83 -3.24
N LEU A 373 3.60 -16.76 -3.98
CA LEU A 373 4.50 -16.14 -4.94
C LEU A 373 5.73 -15.55 -4.26
N GLN A 374 5.58 -14.92 -3.11
CA GLN A 374 6.73 -14.41 -2.35
C GLN A 374 7.59 -15.55 -1.80
N HIS A 375 6.98 -16.62 -1.28
CA HIS A 375 7.71 -17.81 -0.84
C HIS A 375 8.48 -18.52 -1.98
N ILE A 376 7.92 -18.55 -3.18
CA ILE A 376 8.62 -19.05 -4.37
C ILE A 376 9.93 -18.30 -4.58
N VAL A 377 9.93 -16.97 -4.43
CA VAL A 377 11.13 -16.13 -4.64
C VAL A 377 12.11 -16.23 -3.47
N THR A 378 11.64 -16.07 -2.24
CA THR A 378 12.51 -15.89 -1.07
C THR A 378 12.77 -17.18 -0.30
N GLY A 379 11.83 -18.11 -0.30
CA GLY A 379 11.81 -19.25 0.62
C GLY A 379 11.25 -18.92 2.01
N GLU A 380 11.01 -17.63 2.29
CA GLU A 380 10.52 -17.16 3.56
C GLU A 380 8.98 -17.14 3.60
N ASN A 381 8.41 -17.10 4.79
CA ASN A 381 6.95 -17.07 4.98
C ASN A 381 6.45 -15.70 5.39
N GLU A 382 7.33 -14.86 5.90
CA GLU A 382 7.03 -13.51 6.35
C GLU A 382 7.61 -12.50 5.37
N PHE A 383 6.88 -11.42 5.16
CA PHE A 383 7.25 -10.34 4.26
C PHE A 383 6.49 -9.06 4.63
N GLU A 384 7.05 -7.93 4.22
CA GLU A 384 6.36 -6.66 4.28
C GLU A 384 5.58 -6.39 3.00
N GLU A 385 4.49 -5.63 3.07
CA GLU A 385 3.62 -5.40 1.91
C GLU A 385 4.36 -4.75 0.73
N PHE A 386 5.35 -3.90 0.99
CA PHE A 386 6.13 -3.26 -0.07
C PHE A 386 7.04 -4.23 -0.84
N GLU A 387 7.32 -5.40 -0.31
CA GLU A 387 8.13 -6.43 -0.98
C GLU A 387 7.33 -7.23 -2.01
N VAL A 388 5.99 -7.17 -1.96
CA VAL A 388 5.12 -8.02 -2.78
C VAL A 388 4.36 -7.27 -3.87
N VAL A 389 4.92 -6.16 -4.37
CA VAL A 389 4.29 -5.37 -5.45
C VAL A 389 4.10 -6.21 -6.71
N LEU A 390 5.13 -6.93 -7.18
CA LEU A 390 5.01 -7.79 -8.33
C LEU A 390 4.10 -9.01 -8.09
N PRO A 391 4.17 -9.73 -6.97
CA PRO A 391 3.17 -10.72 -6.58
C PRO A 391 1.72 -10.19 -6.63
N LYS A 392 1.45 -8.98 -6.14
CA LYS A 392 0.13 -8.35 -6.24
C LYS A 392 -0.32 -8.20 -7.70
N LEU A 393 0.54 -7.65 -8.56
CA LEU A 393 0.24 -7.47 -9.98
C LEU A 393 -0.06 -8.81 -10.66
N LEU A 394 0.75 -9.84 -10.40
CA LEU A 394 0.55 -11.17 -10.94
C LEU A 394 -0.69 -11.88 -10.37
N CYS A 395 -1.20 -11.42 -9.23
CA CYS A 395 -2.48 -11.87 -8.65
C CYS A 395 -3.68 -10.98 -9.05
N GLY A 396 -3.50 -10.00 -9.94
CA GLY A 396 -4.57 -9.14 -10.45
C GLY A 396 -4.91 -7.93 -9.58
N LEU A 397 -4.14 -7.66 -8.53
CA LEU A 397 -4.26 -6.46 -7.71
C LEU A 397 -3.43 -5.30 -8.29
N LYS A 398 -3.79 -4.07 -7.92
CA LYS A 398 -2.93 -2.90 -8.13
C LYS A 398 -1.89 -2.81 -7.01
N PRO A 399 -0.75 -2.14 -7.22
CA PRO A 399 0.25 -1.91 -6.17
C PRO A 399 -0.33 -1.28 -4.90
N GLN A 400 -1.29 -0.36 -5.07
CA GLN A 400 -1.94 0.38 -3.99
C GLN A 400 -2.97 -0.44 -3.21
N ASP A 401 -3.48 -1.52 -3.78
CA ASP A 401 -4.50 -2.34 -3.10
C ASP A 401 -3.88 -3.01 -1.87
N PRO A 402 -4.44 -2.85 -0.68
CA PRO A 402 -3.93 -3.52 0.50
C PRO A 402 -4.16 -5.03 0.43
N ILE A 403 -3.24 -5.81 1.00
CA ILE A 403 -3.44 -7.26 1.16
C ILE A 403 -4.59 -7.47 2.14
N PRO A 404 -5.61 -8.29 1.79
CA PRO A 404 -6.80 -8.44 2.65
C PRO A 404 -6.49 -8.99 4.05
N GLN A 405 -5.56 -9.95 4.15
CA GLN A 405 -5.12 -10.54 5.43
C GLN A 405 -3.74 -11.20 5.27
N LYS A 406 -3.01 -11.36 6.38
CA LYS A 406 -1.80 -12.20 6.40
C LYS A 406 -2.22 -13.67 6.27
N TYR A 407 -1.47 -14.45 5.50
CA TYR A 407 -1.72 -15.87 5.31
C TYR A 407 -0.49 -16.70 5.71
N GLN A 408 -0.71 -17.75 6.47
CA GLN A 408 0.35 -18.71 6.83
C GLN A 408 0.28 -19.92 5.91
N LEU A 409 1.38 -20.17 5.19
CA LEU A 409 1.47 -21.30 4.28
C LEU A 409 1.50 -22.63 5.04
N THR A 410 0.70 -23.58 4.57
CA THR A 410 0.73 -24.96 5.04
C THR A 410 1.96 -25.70 4.52
N THR A 411 2.27 -26.86 5.08
CA THR A 411 3.34 -27.73 4.57
C THR A 411 3.09 -28.09 3.09
N ALA A 412 1.85 -28.42 2.73
CA ALA A 412 1.47 -28.73 1.35
C ALA A 412 1.67 -27.55 0.38
N ASP A 413 1.46 -26.30 0.83
CA ASP A 413 1.74 -25.11 0.05
C ASP A 413 3.23 -24.99 -0.28
N LYS A 414 4.08 -25.21 0.72
CA LYS A 414 5.54 -25.13 0.59
C LYS A 414 6.10 -26.25 -0.30
N GLU A 415 5.58 -27.47 -0.15
CA GLU A 415 5.92 -28.60 -1.00
C GLU A 415 5.53 -28.33 -2.46
N ALA A 416 4.34 -27.81 -2.71
CA ALA A 416 3.89 -27.45 -4.06
C ALA A 416 4.77 -26.35 -4.68
N ALA A 417 5.19 -25.35 -3.89
CA ALA A 417 6.12 -24.31 -4.36
C ALA A 417 7.50 -24.91 -4.73
N ALA A 418 8.01 -25.83 -3.93
CA ALA A 418 9.28 -26.52 -4.22
C ALA A 418 9.17 -27.40 -5.48
N GLU A 419 8.07 -28.13 -5.67
CA GLU A 419 7.78 -28.89 -6.90
C GLU A 419 7.74 -28.00 -8.14
N LEU A 420 7.10 -26.81 -8.05
CA LEU A 420 7.08 -25.84 -9.13
C LEU A 420 8.50 -25.40 -9.52
N LEU A 421 9.32 -25.03 -8.55
CA LEU A 421 10.70 -24.59 -8.80
C LEU A 421 11.56 -25.73 -9.39
N GLN A 422 11.37 -26.96 -8.93
CA GLN A 422 12.04 -28.12 -9.49
C GLN A 422 11.61 -28.39 -10.95
N ALA A 423 10.34 -28.17 -11.27
CA ALA A 423 9.84 -28.27 -12.64
C ALA A 423 10.43 -27.19 -13.55
N VAL A 424 10.59 -25.96 -13.05
CA VAL A 424 11.27 -24.86 -13.78
C VAL A 424 12.71 -25.25 -14.10
N ILE A 425 13.48 -25.74 -13.12
CA ILE A 425 14.87 -26.18 -13.30
C ILE A 425 14.95 -27.32 -14.34
N THR A 426 14.06 -28.30 -14.24
CA THR A 426 14.03 -29.45 -15.14
C THR A 426 13.73 -29.06 -16.58
N ASN A 427 12.77 -28.12 -16.76
CA ASN A 427 12.36 -27.68 -18.09
C ASN A 427 13.37 -26.70 -18.72
N TRP A 428 14.09 -25.93 -17.88
CA TRP A 428 15.16 -25.02 -18.34
C TRP A 428 16.50 -25.76 -18.36
N GLN A 429 16.74 -26.50 -19.43
CA GLN A 429 17.78 -27.52 -19.52
C GLN A 429 19.21 -27.06 -19.18
N VAL A 430 19.55 -25.79 -19.39
CA VAL A 430 20.88 -25.25 -19.05
C VAL A 430 21.13 -25.16 -17.54
N LEU A 431 20.07 -25.27 -16.72
CA LEU A 431 20.13 -25.25 -15.27
C LEU A 431 20.24 -26.61 -14.59
N LYS A 432 20.55 -27.69 -15.34
CA LYS A 432 20.47 -29.10 -14.89
C LYS A 432 21.02 -29.40 -13.48
N ASN A 433 22.05 -28.67 -13.05
CA ASN A 433 22.73 -28.88 -11.77
C ASN A 433 22.48 -27.75 -10.78
N THR A 434 21.53 -26.86 -11.07
CA THR A 434 21.20 -25.74 -10.20
C THR A 434 20.23 -26.20 -9.12
N SER A 435 20.52 -25.88 -7.86
CA SER A 435 19.57 -26.11 -6.76
C SER A 435 18.43 -25.07 -6.79
N VAL A 436 17.35 -25.36 -6.06
CA VAL A 436 16.26 -24.40 -5.86
C VAL A 436 16.77 -23.09 -5.24
N ALA A 437 17.70 -23.18 -4.27
CA ALA A 437 18.35 -21.99 -3.68
C ALA A 437 19.12 -21.21 -4.75
N GLY A 438 19.91 -21.88 -5.57
CA GLY A 438 20.65 -21.24 -6.66
C GLY A 438 19.75 -20.59 -7.70
N LEU A 439 18.59 -21.18 -8.05
CA LEU A 439 17.60 -20.55 -8.92
C LEU A 439 17.04 -19.26 -8.29
N ARG A 440 16.73 -19.30 -6.99
CA ARG A 440 16.24 -18.11 -6.26
C ARG A 440 17.24 -16.98 -6.30
N GLU A 441 18.47 -17.23 -5.86
CA GLU A 441 19.52 -16.22 -5.75
C GLU A 441 19.94 -15.65 -7.11
N SER A 442 20.08 -16.51 -8.13
CA SER A 442 20.60 -16.06 -9.42
C SER A 442 19.55 -15.41 -10.31
N PHE A 443 18.29 -15.85 -10.23
CA PHE A 443 17.27 -15.44 -11.19
C PHE A 443 16.00 -14.87 -10.58
N LEU A 444 15.50 -15.36 -9.43
CA LEU A 444 14.22 -14.91 -8.90
C LEU A 444 14.37 -13.65 -8.06
N GLN A 445 15.42 -13.56 -7.22
CA GLN A 445 15.73 -12.42 -6.37
C GLN A 445 16.50 -11.35 -7.15
N ARG A 446 15.83 -10.76 -8.14
CA ARG A 446 16.43 -9.76 -9.02
C ARG A 446 15.82 -8.41 -8.76
N GLU A 447 16.69 -7.40 -8.71
CA GLU A 447 16.23 -6.03 -8.68
C GLU A 447 15.55 -5.66 -10.00
N GLY A 448 14.52 -4.83 -9.90
CA GLY A 448 13.81 -4.34 -11.06
C GLY A 448 13.07 -3.03 -10.79
N LYS A 449 12.63 -2.42 -11.87
CA LYS A 449 11.85 -1.17 -11.86
C LYS A 449 10.52 -1.41 -12.54
N LEU A 450 9.45 -1.16 -11.81
CA LEU A 450 8.08 -1.18 -12.34
C LEU A 450 7.59 0.24 -12.57
N ASN A 451 7.04 0.50 -13.73
CA ASN A 451 6.34 1.74 -14.04
C ASN A 451 5.10 1.47 -14.90
N MET A 452 4.13 2.38 -14.84
CA MET A 452 2.94 2.34 -15.67
C MET A 452 3.19 3.17 -16.93
N ALA A 453 2.96 2.59 -18.10
CA ALA A 453 3.04 3.29 -19.38
C ALA A 453 1.71 3.10 -20.14
N GLY A 454 0.86 4.11 -20.11
CA GLY A 454 -0.52 3.99 -20.58
C GLY A 454 -1.33 3.04 -19.68
N ASP A 455 -1.86 1.95 -20.25
CA ASP A 455 -2.63 0.90 -19.57
C ASP A 455 -1.82 -0.38 -19.27
N GLN A 456 -0.50 -0.33 -19.49
CA GLN A 456 0.40 -1.47 -19.36
C GLN A 456 1.46 -1.22 -18.28
N TRP A 457 1.77 -2.26 -17.52
CA TRP A 457 2.92 -2.26 -16.64
C TRP A 457 4.18 -2.61 -17.42
N ARG A 458 5.26 -1.89 -17.17
CA ARG A 458 6.60 -2.19 -17.68
C ARG A 458 7.51 -2.56 -16.52
N LEU A 459 8.13 -3.72 -16.62
CA LEU A 459 9.14 -4.20 -15.68
C LEU A 459 10.48 -4.22 -16.38
N LYS A 460 11.39 -3.37 -15.95
CA LYS A 460 12.80 -3.43 -16.36
C LYS A 460 13.59 -4.16 -15.29
N VAL A 461 14.18 -5.29 -15.64
CA VAL A 461 14.99 -6.11 -14.73
C VAL A 461 16.44 -5.70 -14.81
N GLN A 462 17.12 -5.63 -13.67
CA GLN A 462 18.55 -5.34 -13.61
C GLN A 462 19.36 -6.49 -14.22
N THR A 463 20.26 -6.16 -15.12
CA THR A 463 21.11 -7.15 -15.81
C THR A 463 22.16 -7.74 -14.91
N SER A 464 22.52 -9.00 -15.17
CA SER A 464 23.58 -9.75 -14.49
C SER A 464 24.36 -10.60 -15.48
N SER A 465 25.55 -11.04 -15.08
CA SER A 465 26.39 -11.93 -15.90
C SER A 465 25.74 -13.28 -16.22
N TYR A 466 24.76 -13.72 -15.44
CA TYR A 466 24.05 -14.99 -15.68
C TYR A 466 22.93 -14.86 -16.73
N ASP A 467 22.60 -13.68 -17.17
CA ASP A 467 21.42 -13.43 -18.03
C ASP A 467 21.58 -14.02 -19.44
N MET A 468 22.82 -14.33 -19.88
CA MET A 468 23.05 -15.11 -21.09
C MET A 468 22.33 -16.48 -21.10
N LEU A 469 21.98 -17.02 -19.93
CA LEU A 469 21.24 -18.26 -19.82
C LEU A 469 19.76 -18.11 -20.16
N LEU A 470 19.22 -16.89 -20.11
CA LEU A 470 17.83 -16.58 -20.50
C LEU A 470 17.59 -16.81 -22.00
N ASP A 471 18.62 -16.71 -22.84
CA ASP A 471 18.52 -17.04 -24.28
C ASP A 471 18.11 -18.49 -24.53
N TYR A 472 18.33 -19.36 -23.56
CA TYR A 472 17.97 -20.78 -23.60
C TYR A 472 16.68 -21.08 -22.82
N LEU A 473 15.94 -20.05 -22.39
CA LEU A 473 14.65 -20.23 -21.71
C LEU A 473 13.59 -20.71 -22.72
N PRO A 474 13.00 -21.91 -22.54
CA PRO A 474 12.13 -22.48 -23.57
C PRO A 474 10.70 -21.88 -23.58
N TRP A 475 10.43 -20.88 -22.80
CA TRP A 475 9.15 -20.13 -22.78
C TRP A 475 9.36 -18.63 -22.77
N ASN A 476 8.33 -17.93 -23.25
CA ASN A 476 8.37 -16.46 -23.33
C ASN A 476 7.98 -15.84 -22.00
N ILE A 477 8.76 -14.84 -21.56
CA ILE A 477 8.50 -14.02 -20.35
C ILE A 477 8.36 -12.52 -20.68
N LYS A 478 8.48 -12.12 -21.96
CA LYS A 478 8.47 -10.70 -22.36
C LYS A 478 7.09 -10.04 -22.21
N MET A 479 6.02 -10.82 -22.28
CA MET A 479 4.65 -10.33 -22.18
C MET A 479 3.84 -11.28 -21.31
N ILE A 480 3.31 -10.78 -20.18
CA ILE A 480 2.58 -11.59 -19.22
C ILE A 480 1.17 -11.00 -19.05
N LYS A 481 0.16 -11.83 -19.35
CA LYS A 481 -1.25 -11.53 -19.13
C LYS A 481 -1.94 -12.82 -18.70
N LEU A 482 -2.10 -13.00 -17.39
CA LEU A 482 -2.85 -14.12 -16.83
C LEU A 482 -4.35 -13.81 -16.88
N ALA A 483 -5.20 -14.83 -16.86
CA ALA A 483 -6.65 -14.66 -17.05
C ALA A 483 -7.31 -13.70 -16.04
N TRP A 484 -6.79 -13.63 -14.84
CA TRP A 484 -7.26 -12.77 -13.75
C TRP A 484 -6.58 -11.40 -13.66
N MET A 485 -5.53 -11.14 -14.45
CA MET A 485 -4.85 -9.84 -14.44
C MET A 485 -5.66 -8.79 -15.19
N GLN A 486 -5.68 -7.56 -14.67
CA GLN A 486 -6.36 -6.42 -15.30
C GLN A 486 -5.53 -5.81 -16.44
N SER A 487 -4.22 -5.66 -16.23
CA SER A 487 -3.29 -5.01 -17.18
C SER A 487 -2.22 -5.98 -17.68
N LEU A 488 -1.72 -5.73 -18.88
CA LEU A 488 -0.57 -6.43 -19.43
C LEU A 488 0.71 -6.02 -18.67
N LEU A 489 1.58 -6.97 -18.42
CA LEU A 489 2.94 -6.72 -17.93
C LEU A 489 3.94 -7.00 -19.06
N VAL A 490 4.64 -5.97 -19.49
CA VAL A 490 5.73 -6.04 -20.47
C VAL A 490 7.04 -6.11 -19.68
N VAL A 491 7.88 -7.08 -19.99
CA VAL A 491 9.15 -7.34 -19.30
C VAL A 491 10.31 -7.01 -20.23
N GLU A 492 11.15 -6.10 -19.79
CA GLU A 492 12.42 -5.71 -20.42
C GLU A 492 13.56 -6.37 -19.61
N TRP A 493 14.09 -7.47 -20.15
CA TRP A 493 15.19 -8.22 -19.56
C TRP A 493 16.13 -8.65 -20.67
N ASN A 494 17.37 -8.19 -20.68
CA ASN A 494 18.37 -8.39 -21.74
C ASN A 494 17.99 -7.81 -23.11
N ASP A 495 17.29 -6.67 -23.13
CA ASP A 495 17.04 -5.93 -24.38
C ASP A 495 18.08 -4.83 -24.59
#